data_f4abfbdf99685bfde51fac1f62c3023b
#
_entry.id   f4abfbdf99685bfde51fac1f62c3023b
#
_cell.length_a   1.000
_cell.length_b   1.000
_cell.length_c   1.000
_cell.angle_alpha   90.00
_cell.angle_beta   90.00
_cell.angle_gamma   90.00
#
_symmetry.space_group_name_H-M   'P 1'
#
loop_
_entity.id
_entity.type
_entity.pdbx_description
1 polymer ?
#
loop_
_entity_poly.entity_id
_entity_poly.type
_entity_poly.pdbx_seq_one_letter_code
_entity_poly.pdbx_strand_id
1 'polypeptide(L)'
;MADALVGRVETIELWPFAQCEIEDARRRSSWLDSYVTTEVERTILQISDIQRTADLPRPLRLCAARTAQELNTSNLADEFGIPAKTVGTYLAHLANAFLVHPIPAWSVNLSSKVIRRPKLVMVDTGLAAHLLGTGPTSLASPQSPLAALLETFLATEVMKQLTWSDNRPRLHHFRDRNGAEVDLVLDYPDGRVVGIEVKATSTPRAEDYRGLRWLADKLGPRFAHGILLSTTPEAIPFGPNLAALPVDVRWRRP
;
A
#
# COMPACT_ATOMS: atom_id res chain seq x y z
N MET A 1 -27.59 22.56 2.18
CA MET A 1 -28.12 21.22 2.51
C MET A 1 -27.12 20.31 3.24
N ALA A 2 -25.83 20.66 3.28
CA ALA A 2 -24.79 19.86 3.97
C ALA A 2 -24.90 19.88 5.51
N ASP A 3 -25.37 20.97 6.10
CA ASP A 3 -25.40 21.12 7.57
C ASP A 3 -26.45 20.24 8.31
N ALA A 4 -27.43 19.71 7.60
CA ALA A 4 -28.51 18.93 8.23
C ALA A 4 -28.10 17.48 8.60
N LEU A 5 -26.94 17.01 8.13
CA LEU A 5 -26.47 15.62 8.30
C LEU A 5 -25.28 15.48 9.25
N VAL A 6 -24.77 16.59 9.82
CA VAL A 6 -23.64 16.55 10.77
C VAL A 6 -24.00 15.66 11.97
N GLY A 7 -23.17 14.64 12.22
CA GLY A 7 -23.38 13.66 13.29
C GLY A 7 -24.47 12.60 13.03
N ARG A 8 -25.07 12.57 11.83
CA ARG A 8 -26.12 11.60 11.45
C ARG A 8 -25.73 10.71 10.27
N VAL A 9 -24.48 10.83 9.79
CA VAL A 9 -23.96 10.05 8.67
C VAL A 9 -22.74 9.29 9.14
N GLU A 10 -22.76 7.99 8.95
CA GLU A 10 -21.59 7.12 9.04
C GLU A 10 -21.08 6.88 7.61
N THR A 11 -19.80 7.15 7.39
CA THR A 11 -19.15 6.89 6.10
C THR A 11 -18.58 5.49 6.11
N ILE A 12 -19.07 4.63 5.23
CA ILE A 12 -18.54 3.29 5.00
C ILE A 12 -17.65 3.36 3.77
N GLU A 13 -16.37 3.07 3.94
CA GLU A 13 -15.42 2.97 2.84
C GLU A 13 -15.47 1.56 2.24
N LEU A 14 -15.88 1.46 0.97
CA LEU A 14 -15.92 0.19 0.23
C LEU A 14 -14.61 0.02 -0.54
N TRP A 15 -13.87 -1.01 -0.17
CA TRP A 15 -12.65 -1.41 -0.85
C TRP A 15 -12.94 -2.46 -1.94
N PRO A 16 -12.04 -2.64 -2.93
CA PRO A 16 -12.10 -3.81 -3.81
C PRO A 16 -12.08 -5.11 -2.99
N PHE A 17 -12.66 -6.16 -3.53
CA PHE A 17 -12.75 -7.46 -2.85
C PHE A 17 -11.41 -7.91 -2.29
N ALA A 18 -11.41 -8.34 -1.03
CA ALA A 18 -10.27 -9.02 -0.41
C ALA A 18 -10.10 -10.44 -1.01
N GLN A 19 -8.90 -11.02 -0.90
CA GLN A 19 -8.67 -12.37 -1.43
C GLN A 19 -9.60 -13.43 -0.81
N CYS A 20 -10.01 -13.26 0.43
CA CYS A 20 -10.97 -14.15 1.08
C CYS A 20 -12.40 -14.08 0.51
N GLU A 21 -12.71 -13.03 -0.26
CA GLU A 21 -14.01 -12.80 -0.88
C GLU A 21 -14.07 -13.26 -2.35
N ILE A 22 -12.91 -13.63 -2.95
CA ILE A 22 -12.83 -13.99 -4.38
C ILE A 22 -12.64 -15.49 -4.55
N GLU A 23 -13.62 -16.16 -5.10
CA GLU A 23 -13.58 -17.61 -5.33
C GLU A 23 -13.03 -18.02 -6.72
N ASP A 24 -13.14 -17.20 -7.78
CA ASP A 24 -12.72 -17.56 -9.15
C ASP A 24 -11.78 -16.54 -9.81
N ALA A 25 -10.59 -17.03 -10.19
CA ALA A 25 -9.51 -16.24 -10.78
C ALA A 25 -9.51 -16.18 -12.33
N ARG A 26 -10.35 -16.94 -13.04
CA ARG A 26 -10.16 -17.24 -14.47
C ARG A 26 -10.63 -16.16 -15.46
N ARG A 27 -11.41 -15.17 -15.01
CA ARG A 27 -11.98 -14.13 -15.89
C ARG A 27 -11.34 -12.73 -15.75
N ARG A 28 -10.23 -12.61 -15.04
CA ARG A 28 -9.69 -11.29 -14.61
C ARG A 28 -9.08 -10.44 -15.72
N SER A 29 -8.41 -11.04 -16.71
CA SER A 29 -7.65 -10.25 -17.70
C SER A 29 -8.55 -9.39 -18.59
N SER A 30 -9.54 -9.99 -19.24
CA SER A 30 -10.47 -9.25 -20.11
C SER A 30 -11.34 -8.26 -19.32
N TRP A 31 -11.63 -8.55 -18.06
CA TRP A 31 -12.35 -7.65 -17.19
C TRP A 31 -11.50 -6.42 -16.85
N LEU A 32 -10.21 -6.60 -16.53
CA LEU A 32 -9.29 -5.48 -16.25
C LEU A 32 -9.09 -4.57 -17.46
N ASP A 33 -8.99 -5.14 -18.68
CA ASP A 33 -8.94 -4.34 -19.91
C ASP A 33 -10.15 -3.43 -20.04
N SER A 34 -11.35 -4.00 -19.86
CA SER A 34 -12.61 -3.25 -19.92
C SER A 34 -12.71 -2.24 -18.77
N TYR A 35 -12.30 -2.60 -17.56
CA TYR A 35 -12.33 -1.73 -16.39
C TYR A 35 -11.44 -0.49 -16.57
N VAL A 36 -10.21 -0.68 -17.06
CA VAL A 36 -9.29 0.44 -17.33
C VAL A 36 -9.89 1.36 -18.38
N THR A 37 -10.37 0.81 -19.49
CA THR A 37 -10.84 1.59 -20.64
C THR A 37 -12.18 2.28 -20.36
N THR A 38 -13.10 1.64 -19.66
CA THR A 38 -14.45 2.17 -19.48
C THR A 38 -14.64 2.91 -18.16
N GLU A 39 -14.17 2.37 -17.05
CA GLU A 39 -14.46 2.93 -15.73
C GLU A 39 -13.39 3.91 -15.27
N VAL A 40 -12.10 3.55 -15.40
CA VAL A 40 -11.01 4.40 -14.93
C VAL A 40 -10.90 5.66 -15.77
N GLU A 41 -10.87 5.52 -17.09
CA GLU A 41 -10.80 6.69 -18.00
C GLU A 41 -12.04 7.58 -17.85
N ARG A 42 -13.24 7.00 -17.80
CA ARG A 42 -14.49 7.73 -17.62
C ARG A 42 -14.54 8.46 -16.28
N THR A 43 -14.17 7.80 -15.18
CA THR A 43 -14.21 8.38 -13.84
C THR A 43 -13.23 9.54 -13.71
N ILE A 44 -12.00 9.36 -14.22
CA ILE A 44 -10.99 10.43 -14.22
C ILE A 44 -11.45 11.61 -15.06
N LEU A 45 -12.08 11.38 -16.20
CA LEU A 45 -12.64 12.42 -17.06
C LEU A 45 -13.77 13.21 -16.40
N GLN A 46 -14.62 12.55 -15.62
CA GLN A 46 -15.71 13.20 -14.91
C GLN A 46 -15.26 14.03 -13.70
N ILE A 47 -14.15 13.64 -13.06
CA ILE A 47 -13.64 14.30 -11.85
C ILE A 47 -12.67 15.43 -12.18
N SER A 48 -12.05 15.41 -13.35
CA SER A 48 -11.02 16.36 -13.72
C SER A 48 -11.45 17.26 -14.90
N ASP A 49 -11.25 18.56 -14.74
CA ASP A 49 -11.24 19.54 -15.87
C ASP A 49 -10.04 19.30 -16.83
N ILE A 50 -9.55 18.07 -16.94
CA ILE A 50 -8.39 17.72 -17.75
C ILE A 50 -8.81 17.74 -19.22
N GLN A 51 -8.51 18.84 -19.89
CA GLN A 51 -8.80 19.04 -21.32
C GLN A 51 -8.00 18.12 -22.27
N ARG A 52 -7.05 17.33 -21.75
CA ARG A 52 -6.19 16.41 -22.52
C ARG A 52 -6.36 14.98 -22.06
N THR A 53 -7.38 14.33 -22.55
CA THR A 53 -7.73 12.93 -22.23
C THR A 53 -6.73 11.90 -22.72
N ALA A 54 -5.95 12.20 -23.74
CA ALA A 54 -4.96 11.28 -24.32
C ALA A 54 -3.77 10.96 -23.38
N ASP A 55 -3.55 11.77 -22.34
CA ASP A 55 -2.41 11.62 -21.43
C ASP A 55 -2.72 10.83 -20.14
N LEU A 56 -3.98 10.45 -19.89
CA LEU A 56 -4.43 9.84 -18.64
C LEU A 56 -3.88 8.43 -18.33
N PRO A 57 -3.68 7.54 -19.30
CA PRO A 57 -3.09 6.23 -19.01
C PRO A 57 -1.67 6.32 -18.47
N ARG A 58 -0.92 7.35 -18.84
CA ARG A 58 0.49 7.52 -18.45
C ARG A 58 0.67 7.80 -16.96
N PRO A 59 -0.04 8.78 -16.31
CA PRO A 59 0.01 8.99 -14.87
C PRO A 59 -0.34 7.74 -14.06
N LEU A 60 -1.40 7.02 -14.42
CA LEU A 60 -1.81 5.83 -13.70
C LEU A 60 -0.77 4.70 -13.84
N ARG A 61 -0.20 4.50 -15.03
CA ARG A 61 0.87 3.53 -15.28
C ARG A 61 2.13 3.88 -14.46
N LEU A 62 2.49 5.16 -14.33
CA LEU A 62 3.60 5.60 -13.50
C LEU A 62 3.31 5.41 -12.01
N CYS A 63 2.07 5.62 -11.55
CA CYS A 63 1.67 5.25 -10.18
C CYS A 63 1.83 3.75 -9.94
N ALA A 64 1.45 2.91 -10.90
CA ALA A 64 1.68 1.47 -10.82
C ALA A 64 3.18 1.12 -10.76
N ALA A 65 4.02 1.78 -11.55
CA ALA A 65 5.48 1.59 -11.55
C ALA A 65 6.15 2.10 -10.26
N ARG A 66 5.50 3.01 -9.52
CA ARG A 66 5.97 3.60 -8.27
C ARG A 66 5.21 3.09 -7.04
N THR A 67 4.39 2.06 -7.21
CA THR A 67 3.67 1.47 -6.07
C THR A 67 4.65 0.95 -5.01
N ALA A 68 4.28 1.04 -3.73
CA ALA A 68 5.11 0.74 -2.58
C ALA A 68 6.36 1.63 -2.42
N GLN A 69 6.43 2.80 -3.08
CA GLN A 69 7.55 3.73 -2.96
C GLN A 69 7.13 5.05 -2.29
N GLU A 70 8.08 5.73 -1.64
CA GLU A 70 7.86 7.08 -1.14
C GLU A 70 7.52 8.03 -2.28
N LEU A 71 6.45 8.79 -2.11
CA LEU A 71 5.94 9.74 -3.08
C LEU A 71 6.84 10.97 -3.16
N ASN A 72 7.58 11.10 -4.26
CA ASN A 72 8.34 12.30 -4.59
C ASN A 72 7.69 13.01 -5.78
N THR A 73 6.87 14.02 -5.50
CA THR A 73 6.15 14.79 -6.53
C THR A 73 7.08 15.51 -7.50
N SER A 74 8.28 15.92 -7.08
CA SER A 74 9.27 16.54 -7.96
C SER A 74 9.82 15.55 -8.98
N ASN A 75 10.22 14.35 -8.52
CA ASN A 75 10.70 13.30 -9.43
C ASN A 75 9.60 12.87 -10.41
N LEU A 76 8.36 12.77 -9.92
CA LEU A 76 7.22 12.47 -10.79
C LEU A 76 6.97 13.60 -11.80
N ALA A 77 7.14 14.86 -11.40
CA ALA A 77 7.00 15.99 -12.30
C ALA A 77 8.01 15.94 -13.46
N ASP A 78 9.26 15.61 -13.15
CA ASP A 78 10.31 15.43 -14.15
C ASP A 78 9.99 14.27 -15.11
N GLU A 79 9.51 13.15 -14.60
CA GLU A 79 9.10 11.97 -15.40
C GLU A 79 7.87 12.24 -16.27
N PHE A 80 6.91 13.01 -15.75
CA PHE A 80 5.71 13.42 -16.50
C PHE A 80 5.95 14.53 -17.50
N GLY A 81 6.99 15.34 -17.29
CA GLY A 81 7.21 16.57 -18.02
C GLY A 81 6.15 17.65 -17.74
N ILE A 82 5.58 17.66 -16.54
CA ILE A 82 4.55 18.62 -16.09
C ILE A 82 4.93 19.21 -14.72
N PRO A 83 4.39 20.39 -14.36
CA PRO A 83 4.69 21.02 -13.07
C PRO A 83 4.30 20.13 -11.87
N ALA A 84 5.11 20.14 -10.80
CA ALA A 84 4.87 19.37 -9.58
C ALA A 84 3.49 19.66 -8.95
N LYS A 85 2.98 20.89 -9.07
CA LYS A 85 1.63 21.26 -8.62
C LYS A 85 0.57 20.47 -9.38
N THR A 86 0.73 20.30 -10.69
CA THR A 86 -0.19 19.53 -11.55
C THR A 86 -0.14 18.04 -11.19
N VAL A 87 1.06 17.48 -10.90
CA VAL A 87 1.21 16.12 -10.39
C VAL A 87 0.43 15.93 -9.09
N GLY A 88 0.55 16.87 -8.15
CA GLY A 88 -0.20 16.81 -6.88
C GLY A 88 -1.72 16.79 -7.11
N THR A 89 -2.22 17.58 -8.05
CA THR A 89 -3.64 17.58 -8.44
C THR A 89 -4.05 16.22 -9.04
N TYR A 90 -3.25 15.64 -9.93
CA TYR A 90 -3.54 14.33 -10.50
C TYR A 90 -3.58 13.22 -9.44
N LEU A 91 -2.60 13.22 -8.54
CA LEU A 91 -2.57 12.26 -7.44
C LEU A 91 -3.79 12.38 -6.52
N ALA A 92 -4.23 13.62 -6.24
CA ALA A 92 -5.45 13.84 -5.47
C ALA A 92 -6.69 13.31 -6.20
N HIS A 93 -6.80 13.50 -7.51
CA HIS A 93 -7.90 12.93 -8.31
C HIS A 93 -7.86 11.40 -8.32
N LEU A 94 -6.69 10.79 -8.51
CA LEU A 94 -6.53 9.34 -8.46
C LEU A 94 -6.87 8.76 -7.06
N ALA A 95 -6.51 9.47 -5.99
CA ALA A 95 -6.85 9.08 -4.63
C ALA A 95 -8.37 9.20 -4.37
N ASN A 96 -9.01 10.28 -4.83
CA ASN A 96 -10.46 10.47 -4.72
C ASN A 96 -11.25 9.45 -5.56
N ALA A 97 -10.66 8.95 -6.65
CA ALA A 97 -11.20 7.86 -7.45
C ALA A 97 -10.87 6.46 -6.89
N PHE A 98 -10.25 6.38 -5.71
CA PHE A 98 -9.82 5.13 -5.06
C PHE A 98 -8.91 4.24 -5.92
N LEU A 99 -8.11 4.83 -6.79
CA LEU A 99 -7.13 4.11 -7.62
C LEU A 99 -5.77 4.00 -6.95
N VAL A 100 -5.43 4.99 -6.14
CA VAL A 100 -4.20 5.04 -5.33
C VAL A 100 -4.52 5.45 -3.90
N HIS A 101 -3.68 5.01 -2.96
CA HIS A 101 -3.79 5.41 -1.56
C HIS A 101 -2.42 5.83 -1.01
N PRO A 102 -2.29 7.04 -0.44
CA PRO A 102 -1.07 7.47 0.22
C PRO A 102 -1.04 6.97 1.66
N ILE A 103 -0.11 6.07 2.00
CA ILE A 103 0.14 5.64 3.38
C ILE A 103 1.05 6.67 4.04
N PRO A 104 0.61 7.35 5.13
CA PRO A 104 1.39 8.39 5.78
C PRO A 104 2.65 7.81 6.47
N ALA A 105 3.70 8.63 6.55
CA ALA A 105 4.90 8.26 7.27
C ALA A 105 4.67 8.30 8.79
N TRP A 106 5.12 7.26 9.49
CA TRP A 106 5.10 7.21 10.95
C TRP A 106 6.26 7.98 11.58
N SER A 107 6.04 8.57 12.76
CA SER A 107 7.06 9.28 13.51
C SER A 107 6.94 9.01 14.99
N VAL A 108 8.04 8.65 15.63
CA VAL A 108 8.15 8.53 17.09
C VAL A 108 7.83 9.86 17.78
N ASN A 109 8.24 10.98 17.15
CA ASN A 109 8.03 12.34 17.66
C ASN A 109 7.03 13.09 16.78
N LEU A 110 5.81 13.27 17.25
CA LEU A 110 4.78 14.08 16.59
C LEU A 110 5.18 15.56 16.40
N SER A 111 6.16 16.04 17.21
CA SER A 111 6.68 17.41 17.13
C SER A 111 7.80 17.61 16.10
N SER A 112 8.33 16.55 15.46
CA SER A 112 9.39 16.72 14.48
C SER A 112 8.81 17.34 13.19
N LYS A 113 9.29 18.55 12.84
CA LYS A 113 8.95 19.29 11.60
C LYS A 113 9.50 18.63 10.33
N VAL A 114 9.83 17.35 10.36
CA VAL A 114 10.32 16.64 9.19
C VAL A 114 9.13 16.28 8.33
N ILE A 115 8.98 16.97 7.20
CA ILE A 115 8.00 16.59 6.16
C ILE A 115 8.41 15.22 5.67
N ARG A 116 7.63 14.21 6.05
CA ARG A 116 7.83 12.82 5.63
C ARG A 116 6.91 12.55 4.46
N ARG A 117 7.49 12.02 3.40
CA ARG A 117 6.76 11.68 2.19
C ARG A 117 5.88 10.46 2.46
N PRO A 118 4.61 10.46 2.06
CA PRO A 118 3.80 9.24 2.14
C PRO A 118 4.32 8.19 1.17
N LYS A 119 4.07 6.93 1.47
CA LYS A 119 4.28 5.81 0.54
C LYS A 119 3.03 5.67 -0.33
N LEU A 120 3.19 5.62 -1.66
CA LEU A 120 2.08 5.44 -2.59
C LEU A 120 1.80 3.96 -2.80
N VAL A 121 0.55 3.55 -2.69
CA VAL A 121 0.13 2.21 -3.10
C VAL A 121 -1.04 2.26 -4.09
N MET A 122 -1.03 1.38 -5.06
CA MET A 122 -2.20 1.12 -5.90
C MET A 122 -3.24 0.37 -5.06
N VAL A 123 -4.51 0.77 -5.13
CA VAL A 123 -5.58 0.13 -4.35
C VAL A 123 -5.87 -1.30 -4.83
N ASP A 124 -5.67 -1.56 -6.12
CA ASP A 124 -5.81 -2.88 -6.72
C ASP A 124 -4.48 -3.32 -7.35
N THR A 125 -3.88 -4.40 -6.82
CA THR A 125 -2.63 -4.95 -7.34
C THR A 125 -2.79 -5.69 -8.66
N GLY A 126 -3.99 -6.21 -8.96
CA GLY A 126 -4.31 -6.78 -10.27
C GLY A 126 -4.30 -5.71 -11.34
N LEU A 127 -4.90 -4.55 -11.05
CA LEU A 127 -4.82 -3.36 -11.90
C LEU A 127 -3.37 -2.89 -12.07
N ALA A 128 -2.59 -2.83 -10.98
CA ALA A 128 -1.19 -2.44 -11.05
C ALA A 128 -0.37 -3.38 -11.94
N ALA A 129 -0.51 -4.69 -11.77
CA ALA A 129 0.15 -5.70 -12.60
C ALA A 129 -0.25 -5.59 -14.08
N HIS A 130 -1.53 -5.38 -14.36
CA HIS A 130 -2.06 -5.17 -15.71
C HIS A 130 -1.44 -3.94 -16.38
N LEU A 131 -1.43 -2.79 -15.68
CA LEU A 131 -0.84 -1.54 -16.18
C LEU A 131 0.67 -1.67 -16.45
N LEU A 132 1.37 -2.52 -15.71
CA LEU A 132 2.79 -2.84 -15.91
C LEU A 132 3.01 -3.91 -17.00
N GLY A 133 1.96 -4.46 -17.58
CA GLY A 133 2.07 -5.56 -18.54
C GLY A 133 2.65 -6.83 -17.93
N THR A 134 2.45 -7.04 -16.61
CA THR A 134 3.07 -8.12 -15.86
C THR A 134 2.04 -9.23 -15.60
N GLY A 135 2.35 -10.44 -16.08
CA GLY A 135 1.55 -11.64 -15.84
C GLY A 135 2.25 -12.64 -14.92
N PRO A 136 1.59 -13.76 -14.57
CA PRO A 136 2.16 -14.76 -13.65
C PRO A 136 3.55 -15.27 -14.07
N THR A 137 3.78 -15.48 -15.34
CA THR A 137 5.06 -15.95 -15.87
C THR A 137 6.18 -14.92 -15.71
N SER A 138 5.89 -13.64 -15.96
CA SER A 138 6.87 -12.56 -15.84
C SER A 138 7.18 -12.21 -14.38
N LEU A 139 6.26 -12.48 -13.45
CA LEU A 139 6.49 -12.30 -12.01
C LEU A 139 7.56 -13.24 -11.45
N ALA A 140 7.80 -14.37 -12.07
CA ALA A 140 8.86 -15.30 -11.68
C ALA A 140 10.27 -14.83 -12.07
N SER A 141 10.40 -13.76 -12.86
CA SER A 141 11.70 -13.21 -13.26
C SER A 141 12.37 -12.43 -12.10
N PRO A 142 13.70 -12.49 -11.95
CA PRO A 142 14.42 -11.72 -10.93
C PRO A 142 14.25 -10.19 -11.03
N GLN A 143 13.99 -9.66 -12.23
CA GLN A 143 13.77 -8.23 -12.47
C GLN A 143 12.30 -7.83 -12.39
N SER A 144 11.43 -8.75 -11.99
CA SER A 144 9.99 -8.49 -11.92
C SER A 144 9.65 -7.49 -10.80
N PRO A 145 8.53 -6.77 -10.91
CA PRO A 145 8.03 -5.91 -9.85
C PRO A 145 7.37 -6.70 -8.69
N LEU A 146 7.65 -8.00 -8.54
CA LEU A 146 7.01 -8.89 -7.57
C LEU A 146 7.08 -8.33 -6.15
N ALA A 147 8.25 -7.84 -5.73
CA ALA A 147 8.42 -7.33 -4.36
C ALA A 147 7.50 -6.13 -4.10
N ALA A 148 7.47 -5.15 -5.00
CA ALA A 148 6.60 -3.97 -4.86
C ALA A 148 5.11 -4.33 -4.96
N LEU A 149 4.74 -5.27 -5.85
CA LEU A 149 3.36 -5.75 -5.96
C LEU A 149 2.93 -6.55 -4.74
N LEU A 150 3.80 -7.39 -4.17
CA LEU A 150 3.52 -8.15 -2.95
C LEU A 150 3.34 -7.21 -1.75
N GLU A 151 4.22 -6.22 -1.60
CA GLU A 151 4.09 -5.21 -0.55
C GLU A 151 2.78 -4.42 -0.70
N THR A 152 2.46 -3.96 -1.92
CA THR A 152 1.20 -3.28 -2.23
C THR A 152 0.00 -4.15 -1.90
N PHE A 153 0.01 -5.41 -2.30
CA PHE A 153 -1.04 -6.37 -2.02
C PHE A 153 -1.28 -6.53 -0.53
N LEU A 154 -0.22 -6.75 0.24
CA LEU A 154 -0.33 -6.92 1.69
C LEU A 154 -0.74 -5.62 2.40
N ALA A 155 -0.26 -4.47 1.93
CA ALA A 155 -0.69 -3.17 2.43
C ALA A 155 -2.20 -2.97 2.23
N THR A 156 -2.72 -3.25 1.04
CA THR A 156 -4.16 -3.10 0.74
C THR A 156 -5.00 -4.12 1.50
N GLU A 157 -4.55 -5.37 1.68
CA GLU A 157 -5.23 -6.37 2.50
C GLU A 157 -5.27 -5.94 3.99
N VAL A 158 -4.19 -5.36 4.52
CA VAL A 158 -4.19 -4.77 5.86
C VAL A 158 -5.20 -3.64 5.93
N MET A 159 -5.18 -2.67 5.00
CA MET A 159 -6.13 -1.55 4.97
C MET A 159 -7.59 -2.03 4.98
N LYS A 160 -7.93 -3.02 4.16
CA LYS A 160 -9.27 -3.63 4.15
C LYS A 160 -9.66 -4.17 5.52
N GLN A 161 -8.76 -4.92 6.17
CA GLN A 161 -9.03 -5.49 7.50
C GLN A 161 -9.13 -4.45 8.61
N LEU A 162 -8.47 -3.31 8.46
CA LEU A 162 -8.59 -2.20 9.41
C LEU A 162 -9.98 -1.57 9.42
N THR A 163 -10.75 -1.68 8.32
CA THR A 163 -12.11 -1.11 8.24
C THR A 163 -13.10 -1.77 9.19
N TRP A 164 -12.87 -3.05 9.56
CA TRP A 164 -13.71 -3.80 10.51
C TRP A 164 -12.98 -4.20 11.80
N SER A 165 -11.78 -3.66 12.02
CA SER A 165 -11.02 -3.95 13.25
C SER A 165 -11.57 -3.16 14.45
N ASP A 166 -11.95 -3.85 15.51
CA ASP A 166 -12.40 -3.23 16.76
C ASP A 166 -11.30 -2.37 17.42
N ASN A 167 -10.03 -2.73 17.22
CA ASN A 167 -8.88 -2.05 17.81
C ASN A 167 -8.50 -0.75 17.09
N ARG A 168 -8.99 -0.50 15.89
CA ARG A 168 -8.83 0.71 15.07
C ARG A 168 -7.39 1.29 15.05
N PRO A 169 -6.33 0.50 14.78
CA PRO A 169 -4.99 1.04 14.65
C PRO A 169 -4.89 1.93 13.41
N ARG A 170 -3.97 2.89 13.45
CA ARG A 170 -3.65 3.73 12.29
C ARG A 170 -2.52 3.09 11.50
N LEU A 171 -2.68 3.03 10.17
CA LEU A 171 -1.66 2.50 9.28
C LEU A 171 -0.71 3.60 8.84
N HIS A 172 0.58 3.30 8.90
CA HIS A 172 1.69 4.14 8.49
C HIS A 172 2.77 3.29 7.81
N HIS A 173 3.77 3.93 7.22
CA HIS A 173 5.06 3.34 6.90
C HIS A 173 6.16 4.06 7.68
N PHE A 174 7.34 3.45 7.81
CA PHE A 174 8.47 4.09 8.47
C PHE A 174 9.71 4.02 7.59
N ARG A 175 10.41 5.15 7.49
CA ARG A 175 11.75 5.22 6.92
C ARG A 175 12.53 6.35 7.59
N ASP A 176 13.78 6.06 7.98
CA ASP A 176 14.68 7.06 8.52
C ASP A 176 15.77 7.47 7.50
N ARG A 177 16.53 8.51 7.85
CA ARG A 177 17.62 9.01 7.00
C ARG A 177 18.82 8.06 6.93
N ASN A 178 18.93 7.11 7.87
CA ASN A 178 20.02 6.15 7.97
C ASN A 178 19.70 4.83 7.26
N GLY A 179 18.55 4.75 6.57
CA GLY A 179 18.13 3.60 5.80
C GLY A 179 17.43 2.51 6.62
N ALA A 180 17.02 2.77 7.86
CA ALA A 180 16.10 1.89 8.56
C ALA A 180 14.70 2.11 7.97
N GLU A 181 14.03 1.01 7.58
CA GLU A 181 12.73 1.01 6.92
C GLU A 181 11.85 -0.09 7.51
N VAL A 182 10.55 0.19 7.65
CA VAL A 182 9.51 -0.78 7.97
C VAL A 182 8.33 -0.48 7.05
N ASP A 183 7.92 -1.47 6.27
CA ASP A 183 6.95 -1.29 5.19
C ASP A 183 5.61 -0.82 5.70
N LEU A 184 5.10 -1.43 6.79
CA LEU A 184 3.85 -1.04 7.41
C LEU A 184 4.03 -0.95 8.93
N VAL A 185 3.47 0.09 9.53
CA VAL A 185 3.45 0.31 10.98
C VAL A 185 2.00 0.52 11.42
N LEU A 186 1.53 -0.34 12.31
CA LEU A 186 0.23 -0.22 12.95
C LEU A 186 0.42 0.46 14.31
N ASP A 187 -0.11 1.68 14.43
CA ASP A 187 -0.06 2.49 15.66
C ASP A 187 -1.41 2.43 16.35
N TYR A 188 -1.46 1.72 17.47
CA TYR A 188 -2.69 1.46 18.21
C TYR A 188 -3.05 2.61 19.16
N PRO A 189 -4.35 2.85 19.40
CA PRO A 189 -4.79 3.91 20.33
C PRO A 189 -4.25 3.77 21.75
N ASP A 190 -3.95 2.56 22.21
CA ASP A 190 -3.35 2.25 23.51
C ASP A 190 -1.82 2.50 23.56
N GLY A 191 -1.24 2.97 22.47
CA GLY A 191 0.18 3.30 22.35
C GLY A 191 1.08 2.12 21.95
N ARG A 192 0.54 0.91 21.79
CA ARG A 192 1.28 -0.23 21.21
C ARG A 192 1.53 -0.02 19.74
N VAL A 193 2.64 -0.56 19.25
CA VAL A 193 3.03 -0.50 17.84
C VAL A 193 3.38 -1.89 17.34
N VAL A 194 2.88 -2.23 16.16
CA VAL A 194 3.25 -3.44 15.42
C VAL A 194 3.92 -3.02 14.12
N GLY A 195 5.12 -3.56 13.87
CA GLY A 195 5.84 -3.39 12.60
C GLY A 195 5.60 -4.59 11.69
N ILE A 196 5.41 -4.34 10.40
CA ILE A 196 5.28 -5.39 9.38
C ILE A 196 6.28 -5.09 8.27
N GLU A 197 7.11 -6.06 7.95
CA GLU A 197 8.04 -6.07 6.83
C GLU A 197 7.58 -7.10 5.82
N VAL A 198 7.74 -6.82 4.53
CA VAL A 198 7.33 -7.70 3.43
C VAL A 198 8.53 -8.12 2.62
N LYS A 199 8.72 -9.41 2.42
CA LYS A 199 9.82 -9.95 1.61
C LYS A 199 9.34 -11.06 0.67
N ALA A 200 9.61 -10.90 -0.61
CA ALA A 200 9.34 -11.93 -1.62
C ALA A 200 10.41 -13.04 -1.57
N THR A 201 10.54 -13.69 -0.42
CA THR A 201 11.52 -14.77 -0.19
C THR A 201 10.87 -15.92 0.60
N SER A 202 11.28 -17.16 0.32
CA SER A 202 10.88 -18.32 1.10
C SER A 202 11.82 -18.63 2.27
N THR A 203 12.97 -17.96 2.33
CA THR A 203 14.01 -18.17 3.33
C THR A 203 14.42 -16.84 3.97
N PRO A 204 13.63 -16.32 4.93
CA PRO A 204 13.96 -15.10 5.66
C PRO A 204 15.30 -15.17 6.37
N ARG A 205 16.08 -14.08 6.34
CA ARG A 205 17.38 -13.96 6.96
C ARG A 205 17.37 -12.92 8.08
N ALA A 206 18.41 -12.96 8.93
CA ALA A 206 18.57 -12.02 10.04
C ALA A 206 18.55 -10.54 9.61
N GLU A 207 19.06 -10.25 8.43
CA GLU A 207 19.10 -8.91 7.83
C GLU A 207 17.73 -8.37 7.46
N ASP A 208 16.77 -9.23 7.11
CA ASP A 208 15.41 -8.85 6.75
C ASP A 208 14.63 -8.26 7.93
N TYR A 209 15.08 -8.50 9.17
CA TYR A 209 14.48 -7.96 10.39
C TYR A 209 15.13 -6.66 10.88
N ARG A 210 16.08 -6.09 10.13
CA ARG A 210 16.84 -4.91 10.57
C ARG A 210 15.95 -3.73 10.95
N GLY A 211 14.95 -3.41 10.13
CA GLY A 211 14.00 -2.33 10.40
C GLY A 211 13.14 -2.61 11.62
N LEU A 212 12.63 -3.84 11.74
CA LEU A 212 11.81 -4.27 12.87
C LEU A 212 12.59 -4.25 14.19
N ARG A 213 13.86 -4.68 14.21
CA ARG A 213 14.73 -4.58 15.38
C ARG A 213 14.99 -3.14 15.78
N TRP A 214 15.31 -2.30 14.79
CA TRP A 214 15.51 -0.88 15.03
C TRP A 214 14.27 -0.25 15.67
N LEU A 215 13.08 -0.61 15.18
CA LEU A 215 11.81 -0.13 15.73
C LEU A 215 11.59 -0.64 17.16
N ALA A 216 11.89 -1.91 17.43
CA ALA A 216 11.81 -2.52 18.75
C ALA A 216 12.74 -1.80 19.76
N ASP A 217 13.99 -1.56 19.39
CA ASP A 217 14.98 -0.86 20.22
C ASP A 217 14.55 0.57 20.56
N LYS A 218 13.93 1.27 19.58
CA LYS A 218 13.46 2.65 19.76
C LYS A 218 12.22 2.78 20.62
N LEU A 219 11.31 1.81 20.54
CA LEU A 219 10.01 1.84 21.19
C LEU A 219 10.00 1.16 22.56
N GLY A 220 10.92 0.23 22.79
CA GLY A 220 10.93 -0.57 24.02
C GLY A 220 9.58 -1.25 24.28
N PRO A 221 8.96 -1.03 25.46
CA PRO A 221 7.70 -1.70 25.83
C PRO A 221 6.52 -1.39 24.91
N ARG A 222 6.59 -0.32 24.13
CA ARG A 222 5.53 0.02 23.15
C ARG A 222 5.57 -0.87 21.92
N PHE A 223 6.70 -1.50 21.61
CA PHE A 223 6.80 -2.44 20.50
C PHE A 223 6.17 -3.77 20.88
N ALA A 224 4.98 -4.04 20.35
CA ALA A 224 4.27 -5.28 20.65
C ALA A 224 4.81 -6.45 19.83
N HIS A 225 4.86 -6.31 18.51
CA HIS A 225 5.31 -7.36 17.59
C HIS A 225 5.95 -6.78 16.33
N GLY A 226 6.93 -7.52 15.80
CA GLY A 226 7.45 -7.35 14.45
C GLY A 226 7.19 -8.60 13.62
N ILE A 227 6.48 -8.42 12.52
CA ILE A 227 6.05 -9.49 11.65
C ILE A 227 6.74 -9.33 10.29
N LEU A 228 7.46 -10.35 9.86
CA LEU A 228 7.96 -10.43 8.50
C LEU A 228 7.03 -11.32 7.69
N LEU A 229 6.26 -10.74 6.77
CA LEU A 229 5.41 -11.48 5.85
C LEU A 229 6.25 -11.92 4.64
N SER A 230 6.30 -13.22 4.39
CA SER A 230 7.13 -13.77 3.32
C SER A 230 6.49 -14.99 2.67
N THR A 231 7.10 -15.49 1.59
CA THR A 231 6.65 -16.71 0.92
C THR A 231 7.14 -18.00 1.63
N THR A 232 7.55 -17.90 2.90
CA THR A 232 7.85 -19.08 3.75
C THR A 232 6.62 -19.97 3.87
N PRO A 233 6.77 -21.29 3.90
CA PRO A 233 5.63 -22.22 4.04
C PRO A 233 5.06 -22.26 5.48
N GLU A 234 5.87 -21.93 6.47
CA GLU A 234 5.54 -22.04 7.89
C GLU A 234 5.95 -20.79 8.68
N ALA A 235 5.34 -20.64 9.86
CA ALA A 235 5.72 -19.62 10.81
C ALA A 235 7.10 -19.92 11.42
N ILE A 236 8.00 -18.94 11.39
CA ILE A 236 9.37 -19.08 11.93
C ILE A 236 9.55 -18.00 13.02
N PRO A 237 9.67 -18.39 14.31
CA PRO A 237 9.98 -17.45 15.38
C PRO A 237 11.41 -16.92 15.22
N PHE A 238 11.61 -15.63 15.49
CA PHE A 238 12.90 -14.95 15.31
C PHE A 238 13.31 -14.09 16.51
N GLY A 239 12.80 -14.40 17.67
CA GLY A 239 13.04 -13.67 18.92
C GLY A 239 11.75 -13.50 19.73
N PRO A 240 11.81 -12.80 20.85
CA PRO A 240 10.66 -12.72 21.76
C PRO A 240 9.39 -12.14 21.12
N ASN A 241 9.54 -11.14 20.25
CA ASN A 241 8.42 -10.43 19.62
C ASN A 241 8.58 -10.35 18.09
N LEU A 242 9.41 -11.20 17.49
CA LEU A 242 9.67 -11.23 16.06
C LEU A 242 9.35 -12.60 15.48
N ALA A 243 8.66 -12.63 14.35
CA ALA A 243 8.40 -13.86 13.60
C ALA A 243 8.29 -13.60 12.10
N ALA A 244 8.70 -14.56 11.28
CA ALA A 244 8.24 -14.65 9.90
C ALA A 244 6.93 -15.42 9.86
N LEU A 245 5.99 -14.93 9.06
CA LEU A 245 4.73 -15.60 8.80
C LEU A 245 4.53 -15.75 7.28
N PRO A 246 3.90 -16.85 6.86
CA PRO A 246 3.47 -17.00 5.48
C PRO A 246 2.54 -15.85 5.07
N VAL A 247 2.68 -15.34 3.84
CA VAL A 247 1.78 -14.30 3.32
C VAL A 247 0.32 -14.73 3.31
N ASP A 248 0.05 -16.04 3.19
CA ASP A 248 -1.28 -16.63 3.15
C ASP A 248 -1.89 -16.88 4.55
N VAL A 249 -1.16 -16.65 5.64
CA VAL A 249 -1.68 -16.77 7.01
C VAL A 249 -2.96 -15.95 7.22
N ARG A 250 -3.12 -14.88 6.47
CA ARG A 250 -4.28 -13.98 6.56
C ARG A 250 -5.56 -14.57 5.94
N TRP A 251 -5.46 -15.65 5.15
CA TRP A 251 -6.57 -16.31 4.46
C TRP A 251 -6.74 -17.77 4.87
N ARG A 252 -5.80 -18.33 5.61
CA ARG A 252 -5.95 -19.68 6.17
C ARG A 252 -7.10 -19.65 7.17
N ARG A 253 -8.16 -20.39 6.87
CA ARG A 253 -9.19 -20.66 7.88
C ARG A 253 -8.57 -21.53 8.96
N PRO A 254 -8.84 -21.25 10.24
CA PRO A 254 -8.40 -22.11 11.34
C PRO A 254 -8.95 -23.52 11.21
#